data_bd495898079a01a84c23c1ee14e18354
#
_entry.id   bd495898079a01a84c23c1ee14e18354
#
_cell.length_a   1.000
_cell.length_b   1.000
_cell.length_c   1.000
_cell.angle_alpha   90.00
_cell.angle_beta   90.00
_cell.angle_gamma   90.00
#
_symmetry.space_group_name_H-M   'P 1'
#
loop_
_entity.id
_entity.type
_entity.pdbx_description
1 polymer ?
#
loop_
_entity_poly.entity_id
_entity_poly.type
_entity_poly.pdbx_seq_one_letter_code
_entity_poly.pdbx_strand_id
1 'polypeptide(L)'
;MPVRSVLVAIPLLVAGLVGVAAPAQAAPAPLTCQGQGVDQTAVLHHEAETFIKAPLRTVWQVQTDVMGWPAWQRAVSSMRKLDPGPLRPGSRFRWTTPAPATTSTPATTLVVTSTVQNVARDRCVRWMGPAIGPGLRIDRGTHVWNFTPARGGVVVRTEESWTGQQIESDPATAIKYLAPGLDLWLADLKKAAEAR
;
A
#
# COMPACT_ATOMS: atom_id res chain seq x y z
N MET A 1 1.76 57.89 -71.57
CA MET A 1 2.75 57.30 -70.62
C MET A 1 2.03 56.30 -69.78
N PRO A 2 2.30 54.99 -69.89
CA PRO A 2 1.63 53.96 -69.08
C PRO A 2 2.38 53.74 -67.76
N VAL A 3 1.64 53.80 -66.66
CA VAL A 3 2.10 53.49 -65.33
C VAL A 3 2.17 51.96 -65.16
N ARG A 4 3.36 51.42 -64.85
CA ARG A 4 3.59 50.01 -64.58
C ARG A 4 3.31 49.74 -63.08
N SER A 5 2.29 49.00 -62.78
CA SER A 5 2.02 48.45 -61.40
C SER A 5 3.00 47.30 -61.14
N VAL A 6 3.78 47.39 -60.08
CA VAL A 6 4.65 46.33 -59.57
C VAL A 6 3.86 45.57 -58.48
N LEU A 7 3.53 44.28 -58.73
CA LEU A 7 2.98 43.37 -57.75
C LEU A 7 4.13 42.80 -56.90
N VAL A 8 4.15 43.15 -55.63
CA VAL A 8 5.05 42.56 -54.63
C VAL A 8 4.37 41.31 -54.04
N ALA A 9 4.93 40.13 -54.30
CA ALA A 9 4.50 38.89 -53.72
C ALA A 9 5.16 38.70 -52.34
N ILE A 10 4.35 38.60 -51.29
CA ILE A 10 4.82 38.31 -49.92
C ILE A 10 4.76 36.78 -49.71
N PRO A 11 5.87 36.10 -49.37
CA PRO A 11 5.82 34.66 -49.04
C PRO A 11 5.24 34.46 -47.62
N LEU A 12 4.15 33.71 -47.51
CA LEU A 12 3.64 33.20 -46.24
C LEU A 12 4.58 32.09 -45.71
N LEU A 13 5.31 32.39 -44.64
CA LEU A 13 6.01 31.37 -43.84
C LEU A 13 5.01 30.66 -42.94
N VAL A 14 4.68 29.44 -43.27
CA VAL A 14 3.94 28.52 -42.40
C VAL A 14 4.93 27.92 -41.38
N ALA A 15 4.96 28.43 -40.16
CA ALA A 15 5.71 27.84 -39.06
C ALA A 15 4.95 26.63 -38.56
N GLY A 16 5.42 25.44 -38.92
CA GLY A 16 4.91 24.16 -38.40
C GLY A 16 5.27 24.01 -36.91
N LEU A 17 4.28 24.04 -36.02
CA LEU A 17 4.42 23.66 -34.62
C LEU A 17 4.64 22.16 -34.54
N VAL A 18 5.87 21.71 -34.37
CA VAL A 18 6.21 20.33 -34.00
C VAL A 18 5.88 20.17 -32.52
N GLY A 19 4.71 19.64 -32.23
CA GLY A 19 4.31 19.27 -30.87
C GLY A 19 5.19 18.12 -30.39
N VAL A 20 6.12 18.38 -29.47
CA VAL A 20 6.87 17.35 -28.76
C VAL A 20 5.90 16.71 -27.76
N ALA A 21 5.38 15.50 -28.07
CA ALA A 21 4.60 14.70 -27.14
C ALA A 21 5.49 14.36 -25.92
N ALA A 22 5.10 14.82 -24.74
CA ALA A 22 5.75 14.39 -23.49
C ALA A 22 5.64 12.87 -23.35
N PRO A 23 6.71 12.17 -22.92
CA PRO A 23 6.64 10.73 -22.70
C PRO A 23 5.57 10.44 -21.64
N ALA A 24 4.62 9.60 -21.96
CA ALA A 24 3.64 9.10 -21.00
C ALA A 24 4.41 8.38 -19.89
N GLN A 25 4.33 8.87 -18.65
CA GLN A 25 4.87 8.17 -17.50
C GLN A 25 4.13 6.86 -17.33
N ALA A 26 4.83 5.74 -17.47
CA ALA A 26 4.28 4.44 -17.18
C ALA A 26 3.81 4.42 -15.72
N ALA A 27 2.60 3.91 -15.49
CA ALA A 27 2.11 3.68 -14.12
C ALA A 27 3.12 2.83 -13.34
N PRO A 28 3.32 3.10 -12.04
CA PRO A 28 4.20 2.28 -11.22
C PRO A 28 3.80 0.80 -11.31
N ALA A 29 4.78 -0.08 -11.42
CA ALA A 29 4.52 -1.51 -11.43
C ALA A 29 3.87 -1.94 -10.09
N PRO A 30 2.87 -2.86 -10.11
CA PRO A 30 2.25 -3.38 -8.90
C PRO A 30 3.28 -3.94 -7.92
N LEU A 31 3.03 -3.76 -6.62
CA LEU A 31 3.90 -4.29 -5.57
C LEU A 31 3.82 -5.81 -5.52
N THR A 32 4.97 -6.47 -5.49
CA THR A 32 5.03 -7.93 -5.37
C THR A 32 6.09 -8.37 -4.35
N CYS A 33 5.85 -9.53 -3.76
CA CYS A 33 6.89 -10.27 -3.04
C CYS A 33 7.07 -11.62 -3.73
N GLN A 34 8.26 -11.84 -4.30
CA GLN A 34 8.57 -13.04 -5.10
C GLN A 34 7.56 -13.27 -6.24
N GLY A 35 7.18 -12.19 -6.96
CA GLY A 35 6.24 -12.24 -8.07
C GLY A 35 4.75 -12.31 -7.68
N GLN A 36 4.43 -12.32 -6.38
CA GLN A 36 3.05 -12.39 -5.88
C GLN A 36 2.64 -11.04 -5.29
N GLY A 37 1.56 -10.45 -5.81
CA GLY A 37 0.98 -9.18 -5.36
C GLY A 37 -0.31 -9.35 -4.59
N VAL A 38 -1.04 -8.24 -4.43
CA VAL A 38 -2.44 -8.23 -4.00
C VAL A 38 -3.35 -8.61 -5.17
N ASP A 39 -4.64 -8.77 -4.92
CA ASP A 39 -5.64 -8.94 -5.95
C ASP A 39 -5.89 -7.59 -6.64
N GLN A 40 -5.32 -7.41 -7.83
CA GLN A 40 -5.45 -6.17 -8.63
C GLN A 40 -6.87 -5.97 -9.20
N THR A 41 -7.71 -6.99 -9.16
CA THR A 41 -9.12 -6.90 -9.59
C THR A 41 -10.06 -6.54 -8.43
N ALA A 42 -9.56 -6.56 -7.19
CA ALA A 42 -10.34 -6.18 -6.02
C ALA A 42 -10.75 -4.71 -6.11
N VAL A 43 -12.04 -4.45 -5.89
CA VAL A 43 -12.60 -3.09 -5.85
C VAL A 43 -11.98 -2.27 -4.71
N LEU A 44 -11.57 -2.96 -3.62
CA LEU A 44 -10.94 -2.37 -2.46
C LEU A 44 -9.46 -2.73 -2.47
N HIS A 45 -8.64 -1.81 -2.96
CA HIS A 45 -7.19 -1.88 -2.79
C HIS A 45 -6.62 -0.47 -2.61
N HIS A 46 -5.51 -0.38 -1.91
CA HIS A 46 -4.80 0.87 -1.67
C HIS A 46 -3.30 0.61 -1.57
N GLU A 47 -2.53 1.53 -2.12
CA GLU A 47 -1.07 1.57 -2.03
C GLU A 47 -0.65 2.82 -1.27
N ALA A 48 0.37 2.69 -0.42
CA ALA A 48 0.96 3.80 0.32
C ALA A 48 2.49 3.64 0.40
N GLU A 49 3.20 4.75 0.56
CA GLU A 49 4.65 4.79 0.58
C GLU A 49 5.16 5.79 1.61
N THR A 50 6.30 5.50 2.23
CA THR A 50 7.03 6.45 3.07
C THR A 50 8.54 6.24 3.01
N PHE A 51 9.30 7.32 3.18
CA PHE A 51 10.73 7.25 3.44
C PHE A 51 11.00 7.22 4.94
N ILE A 52 11.82 6.25 5.39
CA ILE A 52 12.22 6.05 6.79
C ILE A 52 13.72 6.25 6.91
N LYS A 53 14.15 7.21 7.73
CA LYS A 53 15.55 7.54 7.99
C LYS A 53 16.14 6.59 9.05
N ALA A 54 16.25 5.31 8.69
CA ALA A 54 16.83 4.26 9.53
C ALA A 54 17.49 3.18 8.66
N PRO A 55 18.41 2.38 9.22
CA PRO A 55 19.00 1.26 8.48
C PRO A 55 17.94 0.24 8.04
N LEU A 56 18.11 -0.33 6.84
CA LEU A 56 17.18 -1.33 6.28
C LEU A 56 16.86 -2.46 7.26
N ARG A 57 17.90 -2.99 7.91
CA ARG A 57 17.73 -4.06 8.90
C ARG A 57 16.84 -3.65 10.08
N THR A 58 16.95 -2.42 10.53
CA THR A 58 16.12 -1.89 11.63
C THR A 58 14.66 -1.81 11.19
N VAL A 59 14.38 -1.19 10.03
CA VAL A 59 13.02 -1.07 9.47
C VAL A 59 12.38 -2.45 9.26
N TRP A 60 13.13 -3.36 8.64
CA TRP A 60 12.71 -4.75 8.45
C TRP A 60 12.37 -5.45 9.76
N GLN A 61 13.24 -5.35 10.77
CA GLN A 61 13.02 -5.98 12.07
C GLN A 61 11.81 -5.42 12.79
N VAL A 62 11.60 -4.10 12.77
CA VAL A 62 10.41 -3.48 13.38
C VAL A 62 9.13 -4.02 12.75
N GLN A 63 9.08 -4.10 11.41
CA GLN A 63 7.89 -4.58 10.71
C GLN A 63 7.67 -6.09 10.86
N THR A 64 8.72 -6.90 10.88
CA THR A 64 8.59 -8.38 10.89
C THR A 64 8.62 -8.99 12.29
N ASP A 65 8.99 -8.25 13.32
CA ASP A 65 8.76 -8.63 14.70
C ASP A 65 7.30 -8.36 15.08
N VAL A 66 6.41 -9.23 14.60
CA VAL A 66 4.97 -9.08 14.80
C VAL A 66 4.58 -9.04 16.27
N MET A 67 5.33 -9.70 17.16
CA MET A 67 5.05 -9.67 18.60
C MET A 67 5.28 -8.29 19.22
N GLY A 68 6.14 -7.48 18.62
CA GLY A 68 6.39 -6.10 19.03
C GLY A 68 5.36 -5.08 18.56
N TRP A 69 4.44 -5.42 17.63
CA TRP A 69 3.49 -4.48 17.04
C TRP A 69 2.64 -3.71 18.07
N PRO A 70 2.09 -4.34 19.12
CA PRO A 70 1.26 -3.60 20.10
C PRO A 70 1.99 -2.45 20.82
N ALA A 71 3.32 -2.45 20.80
CA ALA A 71 4.11 -1.40 21.45
C ALA A 71 4.27 -0.14 20.59
N TRP A 72 4.06 -0.23 19.27
CA TRP A 72 4.29 0.90 18.36
C TRP A 72 3.18 1.12 17.32
N GLN A 73 2.42 0.08 16.95
CA GLN A 73 1.34 0.19 15.98
C GLN A 73 0.01 0.41 16.71
N ARG A 74 -0.51 1.64 16.63
CA ARG A 74 -1.70 2.08 17.39
C ARG A 74 -2.98 1.30 17.08
N ALA A 75 -3.11 0.76 15.86
CA ALA A 75 -4.26 -0.02 15.48
C ALA A 75 -4.20 -1.47 15.99
N VAL A 76 -3.07 -1.94 16.52
CA VAL A 76 -2.92 -3.31 17.01
C VAL A 76 -3.13 -3.35 18.52
N SER A 77 -4.28 -3.88 18.95
CA SER A 77 -4.63 -3.99 20.37
C SER A 77 -4.02 -5.23 21.03
N SER A 78 -3.85 -6.32 20.29
CA SER A 78 -3.23 -7.56 20.79
C SER A 78 -2.57 -8.33 19.65
N MET A 79 -1.59 -9.17 20.01
CA MET A 79 -0.85 -9.99 19.06
C MET A 79 -0.53 -11.36 19.64
N ARG A 80 -0.64 -12.40 18.79
CA ARG A 80 -0.22 -13.75 19.12
C ARG A 80 0.30 -14.48 17.90
N LYS A 81 1.51 -15.01 17.95
CA LYS A 81 1.98 -15.99 16.97
C LYS A 81 1.27 -17.32 17.19
N LEU A 82 0.82 -17.94 16.12
CA LEU A 82 0.21 -19.27 16.14
C LEU A 82 1.25 -20.37 15.83
N ASP A 83 2.34 -19.98 15.16
CA ASP A 83 3.46 -20.86 14.85
C ASP A 83 4.76 -20.26 15.43
N PRO A 84 5.65 -21.07 16.04
CA PRO A 84 6.89 -20.58 16.65
C PRO A 84 7.94 -20.17 15.59
N GLY A 85 8.95 -19.44 16.04
CA GLY A 85 10.10 -19.05 15.23
C GLY A 85 9.89 -17.78 14.40
N PRO A 86 10.84 -17.42 13.52
CA PRO A 86 10.74 -16.25 12.64
C PRO A 86 9.63 -16.44 11.58
N LEU A 87 9.19 -15.34 10.96
CA LEU A 87 8.25 -15.41 9.86
C LEU A 87 8.85 -16.18 8.68
N ARG A 88 8.08 -17.11 8.16
CA ARG A 88 8.39 -17.93 6.97
C ARG A 88 7.08 -18.25 6.23
N PRO A 89 7.11 -18.66 4.96
CA PRO A 89 5.92 -19.14 4.29
C PRO A 89 5.18 -20.20 5.13
N GLY A 90 3.86 -20.03 5.27
CA GLY A 90 3.00 -20.86 6.13
C GLY A 90 2.91 -20.40 7.59
N SER A 91 3.79 -19.53 8.09
CA SER A 91 3.66 -19.01 9.47
C SER A 91 2.35 -18.24 9.64
N ARG A 92 1.68 -18.47 10.76
CA ARG A 92 0.43 -17.80 11.11
C ARG A 92 0.59 -16.95 12.35
N PHE A 93 -0.12 -15.84 12.35
CA PHE A 93 -0.24 -14.96 13.51
C PHE A 93 -1.63 -14.35 13.57
N ARG A 94 -2.06 -14.01 14.77
CA ARG A 94 -3.38 -13.43 15.02
C ARG A 94 -3.22 -12.14 15.77
N TRP A 95 -3.96 -11.13 15.34
CA TRP A 95 -3.97 -9.83 15.97
C TRP A 95 -5.38 -9.25 15.99
N THR A 96 -5.59 -8.23 16.82
CA THR A 96 -6.87 -7.56 16.94
C THR A 96 -6.72 -6.08 16.65
N THR A 97 -7.74 -5.53 16.00
CA THR A 97 -7.84 -4.10 15.69
C THR A 97 -9.24 -3.60 15.96
N PRO A 98 -9.42 -2.39 16.55
CA PRO A 98 -10.74 -1.80 16.67
C PRO A 98 -11.25 -1.38 15.28
N ALA A 99 -12.53 -1.60 15.03
CA ALA A 99 -13.27 -1.07 13.90
C ALA A 99 -14.38 -0.15 14.44
N PRO A 100 -14.38 1.15 14.09
CA PRO A 100 -15.41 2.06 14.54
C PRO A 100 -16.77 1.73 13.92
N ALA A 101 -17.84 2.24 14.53
CA ALA A 101 -19.17 2.12 13.95
C ALA A 101 -19.27 2.84 12.61
N THR A 102 -20.06 2.28 11.71
CA THR A 102 -20.50 2.91 10.45
C THR A 102 -22.02 3.01 10.46
N THR A 103 -22.61 3.48 9.37
CA THR A 103 -24.08 3.47 9.20
C THR A 103 -24.65 2.07 9.12
N SER A 104 -23.85 1.08 8.71
CA SER A 104 -24.28 -0.30 8.45
C SER A 104 -23.68 -1.34 9.41
N THR A 105 -22.68 -0.97 10.21
CA THR A 105 -22.00 -1.87 11.14
C THR A 105 -21.80 -1.23 12.51
N PRO A 106 -21.99 -1.97 13.62
CA PRO A 106 -21.65 -1.48 14.96
C PRO A 106 -20.14 -1.36 15.14
N ALA A 107 -19.70 -0.56 16.13
CA ALA A 107 -18.31 -0.60 16.57
C ALA A 107 -17.97 -2.01 17.05
N THR A 108 -16.82 -2.52 16.63
CA THR A 108 -16.43 -3.90 16.93
C THR A 108 -14.91 -4.03 17.03
N THR A 109 -14.44 -5.21 17.44
CA THR A 109 -13.03 -5.58 17.36
C THR A 109 -12.88 -6.69 16.30
N LEU A 110 -12.10 -6.42 15.29
CA LEU A 110 -11.74 -7.42 14.30
C LEU A 110 -10.62 -8.31 14.83
N VAL A 111 -10.80 -9.60 14.67
CA VAL A 111 -9.76 -10.62 14.84
C VAL A 111 -9.21 -10.95 13.47
N VAL A 112 -7.98 -10.57 13.23
CA VAL A 112 -7.27 -10.83 11.97
C VAL A 112 -6.38 -12.05 12.14
N THR A 113 -6.56 -13.05 11.29
CA THR A 113 -5.69 -14.23 11.27
C THR A 113 -4.91 -14.26 9.97
N SER A 114 -3.67 -13.84 10.03
CA SER A 114 -2.78 -13.74 8.88
C SER A 114 -1.95 -15.00 8.69
N THR A 115 -1.82 -15.44 7.45
CA THR A 115 -0.88 -16.49 7.01
C THR A 115 0.15 -15.86 6.09
N VAL A 116 1.42 -15.97 6.44
CA VAL A 116 2.53 -15.52 5.61
C VAL A 116 2.60 -16.38 4.34
N GLN A 117 2.62 -15.75 3.19
CA GLN A 117 2.70 -16.42 1.89
C GLN A 117 4.14 -16.37 1.34
N ASN A 118 4.74 -15.19 1.41
CA ASN A 118 6.07 -14.93 0.85
C ASN A 118 6.90 -14.11 1.83
N VAL A 119 8.19 -14.43 1.92
CA VAL A 119 9.20 -13.68 2.67
C VAL A 119 10.51 -13.68 1.88
N ALA A 120 11.03 -12.52 1.59
CA ALA A 120 12.40 -12.32 1.17
C ALA A 120 13.03 -11.31 2.14
N ARG A 121 13.94 -11.81 2.99
CA ARG A 121 14.55 -11.02 4.06
C ARG A 121 15.12 -9.71 3.54
N ASP A 122 14.86 -8.63 4.28
CA ASP A 122 15.29 -7.26 3.99
C ASP A 122 14.79 -6.73 2.61
N ARG A 123 13.78 -7.39 2.02
CA ARG A 123 13.21 -7.02 0.72
C ARG A 123 11.70 -6.89 0.74
N CYS A 124 11.01 -7.98 1.09
CA CYS A 124 9.56 -7.99 1.06
C CYS A 124 8.95 -9.07 1.95
N VAL A 125 7.72 -8.83 2.37
CA VAL A 125 6.88 -9.82 3.02
C VAL A 125 5.44 -9.67 2.53
N ARG A 126 4.76 -10.80 2.36
CA ARG A 126 3.35 -10.85 1.97
C ARG A 126 2.61 -11.83 2.86
N TRP A 127 1.46 -11.41 3.36
CA TRP A 127 0.55 -12.27 4.11
C TRP A 127 -0.89 -12.03 3.66
N MET A 128 -1.75 -12.98 3.99
CA MET A 128 -3.19 -12.86 3.74
C MET A 128 -3.98 -13.57 4.83
N GLY A 129 -5.24 -13.20 4.95
CA GLY A 129 -6.18 -13.86 5.84
C GLY A 129 -7.45 -13.05 6.07
N PRO A 130 -8.43 -13.65 6.77
CA PRO A 130 -9.67 -12.97 7.12
C PRO A 130 -9.48 -12.01 8.30
N ALA A 131 -10.37 -11.01 8.36
CA ALA A 131 -10.60 -10.18 9.53
C ALA A 131 -12.08 -10.27 9.92
N ILE A 132 -12.36 -10.76 11.12
CA ILE A 132 -13.73 -11.12 11.53
C ILE A 132 -14.02 -10.55 12.91
N GLY A 133 -15.16 -9.86 13.03
CA GLY A 133 -15.72 -9.38 14.29
C GLY A 133 -17.24 -9.43 14.28
N PRO A 134 -17.89 -9.23 15.43
CA PRO A 134 -19.34 -9.10 15.47
C PRO A 134 -19.86 -8.02 14.50
N GLY A 135 -20.69 -8.43 13.54
CA GLY A 135 -21.31 -7.54 12.55
C GLY A 135 -20.39 -7.04 11.43
N LEU A 136 -19.10 -7.40 11.42
CA LEU A 136 -18.17 -7.00 10.38
C LEU A 136 -17.25 -8.14 9.96
N ARG A 137 -17.15 -8.37 8.65
CA ARG A 137 -16.35 -9.43 8.07
C ARG A 137 -15.64 -8.98 6.79
N ILE A 138 -14.33 -9.18 6.77
CA ILE A 138 -13.49 -9.14 5.57
C ILE A 138 -13.07 -10.59 5.31
N ASP A 139 -13.47 -11.16 4.18
CA ASP A 139 -13.21 -12.57 3.89
C ASP A 139 -11.73 -12.82 3.65
N ARG A 140 -11.06 -11.89 2.98
CA ARG A 140 -9.63 -11.94 2.74
C ARG A 140 -9.05 -10.53 2.62
N GLY A 141 -8.09 -10.20 3.48
CA GLY A 141 -7.12 -9.14 3.29
C GLY A 141 -5.83 -9.73 2.73
N THR A 142 -5.27 -9.15 1.69
CA THR A 142 -3.94 -9.51 1.16
C THR A 142 -3.05 -8.29 1.26
N HIS A 143 -1.92 -8.41 1.94
CA HIS A 143 -1.03 -7.30 2.26
C HIS A 143 0.40 -7.61 1.80
N VAL A 144 0.99 -6.70 1.03
CA VAL A 144 2.37 -6.76 0.53
C VAL A 144 3.16 -5.59 1.06
N TRP A 145 4.38 -5.86 1.51
CA TRP A 145 5.35 -4.87 1.97
C TRP A 145 6.66 -5.02 1.20
N ASN A 146 7.16 -3.91 0.67
CA ASN A 146 8.46 -3.84 0.00
C ASN A 146 9.36 -2.82 0.69
N PHE A 147 10.65 -3.18 0.83
CA PHE A 147 11.67 -2.37 1.48
C PHE A 147 12.81 -2.14 0.50
N THR A 148 12.97 -0.90 0.06
CA THR A 148 14.00 -0.53 -0.93
C THR A 148 15.03 0.38 -0.29
N PRO A 149 16.31 -0.02 -0.22
CA PRO A 149 17.37 0.86 0.25
C PRO A 149 17.40 2.15 -0.58
N ALA A 150 17.58 3.28 0.11
CA ALA A 150 17.73 4.59 -0.51
C ALA A 150 18.82 5.38 0.22
N ARG A 151 19.31 6.48 -0.37
CA ARG A 151 20.33 7.30 0.27
C ARG A 151 19.85 7.83 1.63
N GLY A 152 20.47 7.42 2.70
CA GLY A 152 20.15 7.86 4.06
C GLY A 152 18.99 7.12 4.72
N GLY A 153 18.45 6.05 4.12
CA GLY A 153 17.34 5.30 4.72
C GLY A 153 16.72 4.24 3.81
N VAL A 154 15.44 4.05 3.94
CA VAL A 154 14.65 3.03 3.25
C VAL A 154 13.35 3.64 2.74
N VAL A 155 13.00 3.39 1.49
CA VAL A 155 11.64 3.58 1.00
C VAL A 155 10.85 2.31 1.31
N VAL A 156 9.79 2.46 2.08
CA VAL A 156 8.83 1.38 2.37
C VAL A 156 7.56 1.64 1.58
N ARG A 157 7.21 0.69 0.71
CA ARG A 157 5.94 0.69 -0.02
C ARG A 157 5.09 -0.46 0.49
N THR A 158 3.81 -0.23 0.60
CA THR A 158 2.84 -1.25 1.00
C THR A 158 1.59 -1.15 0.17
N GLU A 159 1.00 -2.30 -0.13
CA GLU A 159 -0.26 -2.40 -0.86
C GLU A 159 -1.13 -3.44 -0.17
N GLU A 160 -2.41 -3.14 0.00
CA GLU A 160 -3.39 -4.06 0.56
C GLU A 160 -4.66 -4.09 -0.29
N SER A 161 -5.22 -5.27 -0.48
CA SER A 161 -6.55 -5.47 -1.05
C SER A 161 -7.45 -6.21 -0.08
N TRP A 162 -8.74 -5.82 -0.06
CA TRP A 162 -9.78 -6.49 0.72
C TRP A 162 -10.84 -7.07 -0.21
N THR A 163 -11.26 -8.29 0.04
CA THR A 163 -12.38 -8.95 -0.65
C THR A 163 -13.35 -9.55 0.36
N GLY A 164 -14.62 -9.59 -0.02
CA GLY A 164 -15.70 -10.15 0.78
C GLY A 164 -17.03 -9.46 0.53
N GLN A 165 -18.10 -10.24 0.45
CA GLN A 165 -19.43 -9.75 0.08
C GLN A 165 -19.87 -8.53 0.91
N GLN A 166 -19.60 -8.55 2.23
CA GLN A 166 -20.06 -7.47 3.10
C GLN A 166 -19.38 -6.14 2.79
N ILE A 167 -18.04 -6.13 2.62
CA ILE A 167 -17.30 -4.88 2.38
C ILE A 167 -17.42 -4.40 0.92
N GLU A 168 -17.60 -5.32 -0.02
CA GLU A 168 -17.80 -5.02 -1.43
C GLU A 168 -19.22 -4.51 -1.72
N SER A 169 -20.17 -4.69 -0.81
CA SER A 169 -21.50 -4.09 -0.91
C SER A 169 -21.51 -2.59 -0.62
N ASP A 170 -20.50 -2.06 0.10
CA ASP A 170 -20.31 -0.63 0.36
C ASP A 170 -18.82 -0.25 0.28
N PRO A 171 -18.23 -0.27 -0.92
CA PRO A 171 -16.80 0.00 -1.10
C PRO A 171 -16.43 1.45 -0.75
N ALA A 172 -17.37 2.39 -0.89
CA ALA A 172 -17.15 3.78 -0.54
C ALA A 172 -16.94 3.99 0.96
N THR A 173 -17.58 3.19 1.81
CA THR A 173 -17.33 3.17 3.25
C THR A 173 -16.04 2.39 3.56
N ALA A 174 -15.83 1.22 2.98
CA ALA A 174 -14.68 0.38 3.28
C ALA A 174 -13.33 1.07 2.97
N ILE A 175 -13.23 1.77 1.83
CA ILE A 175 -11.99 2.47 1.45
C ILE A 175 -11.59 3.59 2.42
N LYS A 176 -12.56 4.21 3.11
CA LYS A 176 -12.29 5.23 4.14
C LYS A 176 -11.55 4.69 5.36
N TYR A 177 -11.49 3.37 5.52
CA TYR A 177 -10.73 2.71 6.59
C TYR A 177 -9.44 2.07 6.06
N LEU A 178 -9.47 1.49 4.86
CA LEU A 178 -8.29 0.87 4.26
C LEU A 178 -7.18 1.90 4.02
N ALA A 179 -7.46 2.97 3.29
CA ALA A 179 -6.45 3.95 2.91
C ALA A 179 -5.80 4.64 4.12
N PRO A 180 -6.56 5.28 5.04
CA PRO A 180 -5.95 5.86 6.23
C PRO A 180 -5.30 4.84 7.15
N GLY A 181 -5.77 3.58 7.15
CA GLY A 181 -5.18 2.49 7.92
C GLY A 181 -3.74 2.19 7.50
N LEU A 182 -3.47 2.14 6.19
CA LEU A 182 -2.13 1.95 5.66
C LEU A 182 -1.22 3.15 5.94
N ASP A 183 -1.73 4.36 5.73
CA ASP A 183 -0.97 5.60 5.99
C ASP A 183 -0.55 5.70 7.47
N LEU A 184 -1.46 5.39 8.39
CA LEU A 184 -1.18 5.34 9.82
C LEU A 184 -0.16 4.26 10.17
N TRP A 185 -0.24 3.08 9.53
CA TRP A 185 0.73 2.02 9.76
C TRP A 185 2.13 2.45 9.35
N LEU A 186 2.28 3.05 8.16
CA LEU A 186 3.56 3.59 7.70
C LEU A 186 4.10 4.69 8.60
N ALA A 187 3.25 5.59 9.08
CA ALA A 187 3.65 6.65 10.01
C ALA A 187 4.16 6.09 11.35
N ASP A 188 3.47 5.07 11.90
CA ASP A 188 3.86 4.41 13.13
C ASP A 188 5.15 3.59 12.96
N LEU A 189 5.30 2.86 11.84
CA LEU A 189 6.52 2.15 11.49
C LEU A 189 7.72 3.09 11.37
N LYS A 190 7.53 4.23 10.68
CA LYS A 190 8.55 5.26 10.54
C LYS A 190 9.00 5.77 11.91
N LYS A 191 8.06 6.18 12.75
CA LYS A 191 8.35 6.65 14.11
C LYS A 191 9.10 5.60 14.94
N ALA A 192 8.66 4.34 14.89
CA ALA A 192 9.26 3.25 15.65
C ALA A 192 10.66 2.88 15.18
N ALA A 193 10.92 2.93 13.87
CA ALA A 193 12.22 2.59 13.31
C ALA A 193 13.25 3.73 13.46
N GLU A 194 12.83 4.98 13.34
CA GLU A 194 13.70 6.16 13.49
C GLU A 194 14.08 6.45 14.96
N ALA A 195 13.36 5.85 15.92
CA ALA A 195 13.65 5.98 17.35
C ALA A 195 14.66 4.93 17.87
N ARG A 196 15.14 3.99 17.02
CA ARG A 196 16.11 2.94 17.36
C ARG A 196 17.49 3.25 16.79
#